data_49f3d91e2cd7d4d524cacd54335eaf0c
#
_entry.id   49f3d91e2cd7d4d524cacd54335eaf0c
#
_cell.length_a   1.000
_cell.length_b   1.000
_cell.length_c   1.000
_cell.angle_alpha   90.00
_cell.angle_beta   90.00
_cell.angle_gamma   90.00
#
_symmetry.space_group_name_H-M   'P 1'
#
loop_
_entity.id
_entity.type
_entity.pdbx_description
1 polymer ?
#
loop_
_entity_poly.entity_id
_entity_poly.type
_entity_poly.pdbx_seq_one_letter_code
_entity_poly.pdbx_strand_id
1 'polypeptide(L)'
;GLGQSVGVCPECVRMGSEESEARLSEVHRSSRKLFNLPFPAPRNPYGLPCNLCPHRCVMGDGEPGYCGLRRGDPFSLRHDGRSRGLLSSYFDPLPTNCVADWVCAGGTGAGYPEFAYDDGPEVGHYNLAVFFESCNFNCLYCQNWSFKKNNLYPPRWCSVDELSRKL
;
A
#
# COMPACT_ATOMS: atom_id res chain seq x y z
N GLY A 1 -21.99 -5.05 -2.25
CA GLY A 1 -22.23 -3.63 -2.56
C GLY A 1 -21.18 -2.73 -1.92
N LEU A 2 -21.10 -1.49 -2.37
CA LEU A 2 -20.27 -0.49 -1.72
C LEU A 2 -20.81 -0.19 -0.32
N GLY A 3 -19.91 0.08 0.64
CA GLY A 3 -20.32 0.34 2.02
C GLY A 3 -21.25 1.55 2.14
N GLN A 4 -22.12 1.56 3.14
CA GLN A 4 -23.06 2.67 3.38
C GLN A 4 -22.37 4.02 3.54
N SER A 5 -21.16 4.05 4.06
CA SER A 5 -20.35 5.27 4.22
C SER A 5 -20.00 5.94 2.89
N VAL A 6 -19.96 5.19 1.79
CA VAL A 6 -19.72 5.74 0.45
C VAL A 6 -20.95 6.45 -0.08
N GLY A 7 -22.16 5.90 0.16
CA GLY A 7 -23.43 6.49 -0.21
C GLY A 7 -23.70 6.55 -1.72
N VAL A 8 -22.98 5.72 -2.50
CA VAL A 8 -23.13 5.60 -3.96
C VAL A 8 -23.24 4.14 -4.33
N CYS A 9 -24.21 3.77 -5.18
CA CYS A 9 -24.35 2.39 -5.65
C CYS A 9 -23.35 2.09 -6.79
N PRO A 10 -23.03 0.79 -7.04
CA PRO A 10 -22.11 0.41 -8.11
C PRO A 10 -22.53 0.90 -9.51
N GLU A 11 -23.83 0.97 -9.76
CA GLU A 11 -24.39 1.45 -11.02
C GLU A 11 -24.08 2.94 -11.23
N CYS A 12 -24.35 3.78 -10.21
CA CYS A 12 -24.02 5.20 -10.26
C CYS A 12 -22.53 5.46 -10.48
N VAL A 13 -21.67 4.61 -9.88
CA VAL A 13 -20.20 4.70 -10.09
C VAL A 13 -19.86 4.39 -11.55
N ARG A 14 -20.47 3.37 -12.16
CA ARG A 14 -20.23 3.02 -13.56
C ARG A 14 -20.74 4.06 -14.53
N MET A 15 -21.88 4.66 -14.23
CA MET A 15 -22.45 5.74 -15.05
C MET A 15 -21.63 7.05 -15.00
N GLY A 16 -20.84 7.25 -13.94
CA GLY A 16 -19.97 8.41 -13.83
C GLY A 16 -20.71 9.74 -13.78
N SER A 17 -21.88 9.81 -13.09
CA SER A 17 -22.58 11.08 -12.95
C SER A 17 -21.76 12.07 -12.12
N GLU A 18 -21.88 13.36 -12.41
CA GLU A 18 -21.20 14.44 -11.69
C GLU A 18 -21.45 14.36 -10.18
N GLU A 19 -22.67 14.06 -9.78
CA GLU A 19 -23.05 13.87 -8.38
C GLU A 19 -22.30 12.69 -7.72
N SER A 20 -22.19 11.55 -8.42
CA SER A 20 -21.50 10.37 -7.92
C SER A 20 -20.00 10.61 -7.80
N GLU A 21 -19.40 11.28 -8.77
CA GLU A 21 -17.99 11.67 -8.73
C GLU A 21 -17.68 12.66 -7.61
N ALA A 22 -18.51 13.68 -7.43
CA ALA A 22 -18.39 14.63 -6.34
C ALA A 22 -18.48 13.94 -4.98
N ARG A 23 -19.43 13.03 -4.81
CA ARG A 23 -19.60 12.26 -3.58
C ARG A 23 -18.40 11.36 -3.30
N LEU A 24 -17.89 10.63 -4.30
CA LEU A 24 -16.69 9.80 -4.17
C LEU A 24 -15.47 10.64 -3.81
N SER A 25 -15.28 11.76 -4.46
CA SER A 25 -14.18 12.70 -4.18
C SER A 25 -14.22 13.17 -2.72
N GLU A 26 -15.41 13.52 -2.21
CA GLU A 26 -15.56 13.95 -0.82
C GLU A 26 -15.27 12.84 0.17
N VAL A 27 -15.73 11.61 -0.06
CA VAL A 27 -15.44 10.46 0.80
C VAL A 27 -13.93 10.18 0.82
N HIS A 28 -13.27 10.22 -0.33
CA HIS A 28 -11.82 10.06 -0.41
C HIS A 28 -11.06 11.20 0.29
N ARG A 29 -11.51 12.45 0.12
CA ARG A 29 -10.94 13.61 0.82
C ARG A 29 -11.04 13.45 2.33
N SER A 30 -12.20 13.10 2.83
CA SER A 30 -12.47 12.91 4.25
C SER A 30 -11.62 11.77 4.82
N SER A 31 -11.52 10.64 4.11
CA SER A 31 -10.66 9.51 4.50
C SER A 31 -9.19 9.93 4.61
N ARG A 32 -8.67 10.71 3.67
CA ARG A 32 -7.26 11.13 3.68
C ARG A 32 -6.96 12.17 4.75
N LYS A 33 -7.91 13.05 5.02
CA LYS A 33 -7.81 14.05 6.10
C LYS A 33 -7.55 13.42 7.46
N LEU A 34 -8.12 12.23 7.74
CA LEU A 34 -7.90 11.50 8.99
C LEU A 34 -6.41 11.11 9.21
N PHE A 35 -5.63 11.06 8.15
CA PHE A 35 -4.21 10.69 8.16
C PHE A 35 -3.29 11.86 7.84
N ASN A 36 -3.80 13.08 7.76
CA ASN A 36 -3.05 14.28 7.34
C ASN A 36 -2.38 14.11 5.95
N LEU A 37 -3.05 13.40 5.05
CA LEU A 37 -2.58 13.15 3.69
C LEU A 37 -3.27 14.09 2.69
N PRO A 38 -2.54 14.59 1.67
CA PRO A 38 -3.11 15.50 0.69
C PRO A 38 -4.15 14.82 -0.20
N PHE A 39 -5.18 15.59 -0.59
CA PHE A 39 -6.15 15.22 -1.62
C PHE A 39 -6.69 16.50 -2.30
N PRO A 40 -6.64 16.58 -3.61
CA PRO A 40 -6.03 15.65 -4.58
C PRO A 40 -4.50 15.58 -4.46
N ALA A 41 -3.84 14.87 -5.39
CA ALA A 41 -2.38 14.86 -5.47
C ALA A 41 -1.86 16.28 -5.70
N PRO A 42 -0.78 16.73 -5.03
CA PRO A 42 -0.26 18.09 -5.15
C PRO A 42 0.19 18.43 -6.57
N ARG A 43 -0.06 19.67 -6.98
CA ARG A 43 0.23 20.22 -8.30
C ARG A 43 0.80 21.63 -8.21
N ASN A 44 1.74 21.85 -7.31
CA ASN A 44 2.37 23.16 -7.14
C ASN A 44 3.16 23.53 -8.41
N PRO A 45 2.84 24.63 -9.10
CA PRO A 45 3.48 25.01 -10.36
C PRO A 45 4.98 25.29 -10.24
N TYR A 46 5.45 25.62 -9.04
CA TYR A 46 6.86 25.89 -8.72
C TYR A 46 7.53 24.76 -7.94
N GLY A 47 6.85 23.60 -7.82
CA GLY A 47 7.29 22.51 -7.00
C GLY A 47 8.23 21.53 -7.72
N LEU A 48 8.72 20.58 -6.97
CA LEU A 48 9.57 19.49 -7.47
C LEU A 48 8.69 18.30 -7.92
N PRO A 49 8.91 17.76 -9.12
CA PRO A 49 8.14 16.65 -9.64
C PRO A 49 8.60 15.32 -9.04
N CYS A 50 7.64 14.46 -8.72
CA CYS A 50 7.86 13.05 -8.36
C CYS A 50 7.26 12.14 -9.46
N ASN A 51 8.10 11.33 -10.09
CA ASN A 51 7.73 10.49 -11.22
C ASN A 51 7.68 8.98 -10.86
N LEU A 52 7.56 8.63 -9.58
CA LEU A 52 7.58 7.24 -9.13
C LEU A 52 6.28 6.48 -9.35
N CYS A 53 5.16 7.19 -9.39
CA CYS A 53 3.84 6.58 -9.56
C CYS A 53 2.91 7.43 -10.43
N PRO A 54 1.74 6.91 -10.85
CA PRO A 54 0.79 7.64 -11.72
C PRO A 54 0.28 8.95 -11.15
N HIS A 55 0.37 9.19 -9.84
CA HIS A 55 -0.01 10.47 -9.26
C HIS A 55 0.86 11.63 -9.72
N ARG A 56 2.12 11.39 -10.09
CA ARG A 56 3.03 12.42 -10.63
C ARG A 56 2.94 13.74 -9.85
N CYS A 57 3.04 13.64 -8.51
CA CYS A 57 2.94 14.82 -7.64
C CYS A 57 3.97 15.88 -8.03
N VAL A 58 3.56 17.14 -7.98
CA VAL A 58 4.48 18.28 -8.05
C VAL A 58 4.33 19.02 -6.73
N MET A 59 5.38 18.96 -5.90
CA MET A 59 5.33 19.34 -4.48
C MET A 59 6.13 20.62 -4.25
N GLY A 60 5.52 21.58 -3.56
CA GLY A 60 6.23 22.75 -3.04
C GLY A 60 7.23 22.37 -1.96
N ASP A 61 8.02 23.33 -1.50
CA ASP A 61 9.05 23.10 -0.48
C ASP A 61 8.45 22.46 0.78
N GLY A 62 8.98 21.30 1.18
CA GLY A 62 8.51 20.48 2.30
C GLY A 62 7.10 19.90 2.16
N GLU A 63 6.36 20.21 1.08
CA GLU A 63 5.01 19.72 0.85
C GLU A 63 5.00 18.20 0.67
N PRO A 64 4.12 17.43 1.37
CA PRO A 64 4.03 15.99 1.19
C PRO A 64 3.36 15.63 -0.15
N GLY A 65 3.89 14.62 -0.80
CA GLY A 65 3.24 13.98 -1.94
C GLY A 65 2.01 13.18 -1.53
N TYR A 66 1.24 12.72 -2.53
CA TYR A 66 0.01 11.95 -2.29
C TYR A 66 0.22 10.74 -1.36
N CYS A 67 1.33 10.03 -1.44
CA CYS A 67 1.64 8.91 -0.55
C CYS A 67 2.04 9.32 0.89
N GLY A 68 2.33 10.61 1.13
CA GLY A 68 2.83 11.11 2.42
C GLY A 68 4.30 10.79 2.72
N LEU A 69 4.94 9.94 1.91
CA LEU A 69 6.33 9.50 2.11
C LEU A 69 7.34 10.46 1.46
N ARG A 70 7.05 10.90 0.24
CA ARG A 70 7.87 11.85 -0.51
C ARG A 70 7.48 13.27 -0.19
N ARG A 71 8.45 14.15 -0.18
CA ARG A 71 8.26 15.59 0.05
C ARG A 71 8.93 16.40 -1.04
N GLY A 72 8.52 17.64 -1.18
CA GLY A 72 9.11 18.60 -2.10
C GLY A 72 10.48 19.10 -1.65
N ASP A 73 11.42 18.19 -1.48
CA ASP A 73 12.81 18.51 -1.21
C ASP A 73 13.73 17.58 -2.02
N PRO A 74 14.91 18.07 -2.46
CA PRO A 74 15.82 17.29 -3.30
C PRO A 74 16.34 16.02 -2.63
N PHE A 75 16.46 15.99 -1.30
CA PHE A 75 16.94 14.83 -0.56
C PHE A 75 15.89 13.71 -0.56
N SER A 76 14.64 14.05 -0.25
CA SER A 76 13.52 13.09 -0.27
C SER A 76 13.32 12.46 -1.66
N LEU A 77 13.56 13.22 -2.73
CA LEU A 77 13.40 12.76 -4.10
C LEU A 77 14.61 11.98 -4.64
N ARG A 78 15.82 12.20 -4.10
CA ARG A 78 17.03 11.47 -4.48
C ARG A 78 17.06 10.03 -3.99
N HIS A 79 16.42 9.73 -2.87
CA HIS A 79 16.20 8.36 -2.44
C HIS A 79 15.15 7.74 -3.37
N ASP A 80 15.65 7.24 -4.49
CA ASP A 80 14.80 6.58 -5.48
C ASP A 80 14.09 5.39 -4.80
N GLY A 81 12.77 5.38 -4.84
CA GLY A 81 11.99 4.26 -4.35
C GLY A 81 12.14 3.01 -5.22
N ARG A 82 13.14 2.98 -6.12
CA ARG A 82 13.44 1.84 -6.98
C ARG A 82 14.43 0.89 -6.35
N SER A 83 15.40 1.41 -5.59
CA SER A 83 16.46 0.60 -4.96
C SER A 83 16.24 0.37 -3.48
N ARG A 84 15.43 1.19 -2.82
CA ARG A 84 15.13 1.08 -1.38
C ARG A 84 13.67 1.35 -1.08
N GLY A 85 13.08 0.52 -0.20
CA GLY A 85 11.73 0.72 0.33
C GLY A 85 11.77 1.04 1.82
N LEU A 86 10.83 1.87 2.27
CA LEU A 86 10.56 2.01 3.69
C LEU A 86 9.63 0.86 4.07
N LEU A 87 10.14 -0.09 4.85
CA LEU A 87 9.40 -1.32 5.15
C LEU A 87 9.75 -1.90 6.52
N SER A 88 8.85 -2.75 7.00
CA SER A 88 9.08 -3.71 8.07
C SER A 88 8.99 -5.13 7.52
N SER A 89 9.61 -6.09 8.17
CA SER A 89 9.52 -7.50 7.79
C SER A 89 9.68 -8.42 9.00
N TYR A 90 9.00 -9.56 8.94
CA TYR A 90 9.12 -10.62 9.93
C TYR A 90 8.97 -11.99 9.26
N PHE A 91 9.37 -13.04 9.94
CA PHE A 91 9.09 -14.41 9.50
C PHE A 91 7.73 -14.84 10.04
N ASP A 92 6.84 -15.23 9.13
CA ASP A 92 5.49 -15.68 9.41
C ASP A 92 5.43 -17.21 9.30
N PRO A 93 5.14 -17.94 10.38
CA PRO A 93 5.13 -19.41 10.36
C PRO A 93 4.00 -19.94 9.49
N LEU A 94 4.24 -21.02 8.77
CA LEU A 94 3.25 -21.73 7.99
C LEU A 94 2.62 -22.90 8.81
N PRO A 95 1.33 -23.23 8.57
CA PRO A 95 0.38 -22.46 7.77
C PRO A 95 0.01 -21.14 8.45
N THR A 96 -0.03 -20.08 7.66
CA THR A 96 -0.39 -18.74 8.16
C THR A 96 -1.90 -18.55 8.21
N ASN A 97 -2.38 -17.55 8.96
CA ASN A 97 -3.80 -17.17 9.01
C ASN A 97 -4.27 -16.35 7.78
N CYS A 98 -3.63 -16.52 6.64
CA CYS A 98 -4.00 -15.87 5.39
C CYS A 98 -5.44 -16.23 4.99
N VAL A 99 -6.19 -15.25 4.47
CA VAL A 99 -7.58 -15.46 4.00
C VAL A 99 -7.68 -16.46 2.85
N ALA A 100 -6.59 -16.79 2.18
CA ALA A 100 -6.50 -17.76 1.08
C ALA A 100 -5.81 -19.08 1.49
N ASP A 101 -5.59 -19.32 2.78
CA ASP A 101 -4.88 -20.50 3.30
C ASP A 101 -5.46 -21.81 2.78
N TRP A 102 -6.78 -21.91 2.70
CA TRP A 102 -7.52 -23.09 2.24
C TRP A 102 -7.32 -23.45 0.75
N VAL A 103 -6.68 -22.57 -0.04
CA VAL A 103 -6.30 -22.83 -1.45
C VAL A 103 -4.81 -22.59 -1.72
N CYS A 104 -4.10 -22.08 -0.73
CA CYS A 104 -2.66 -21.80 -0.84
C CYS A 104 -1.85 -23.12 -0.83
N ALA A 105 -0.85 -23.23 -1.68
CA ALA A 105 0.07 -24.36 -1.67
C ALA A 105 0.66 -24.60 -0.26
N GLY A 106 1.13 -23.54 0.41
CA GLY A 106 1.68 -23.63 1.77
C GLY A 106 0.68 -24.07 2.85
N GLY A 107 -0.63 -23.87 2.63
CA GLY A 107 -1.68 -24.29 3.56
C GLY A 107 -2.26 -25.68 3.28
N THR A 108 -2.11 -26.18 2.05
CA THR A 108 -2.84 -27.38 1.60
C THR A 108 -1.95 -28.44 0.93
N GLY A 109 -0.72 -28.09 0.53
CA GLY A 109 0.12 -28.93 -0.33
C GLY A 109 -0.35 -28.97 -1.79
N ALA A 110 -1.25 -28.06 -2.20
CA ALA A 110 -1.77 -28.02 -3.56
C ALA A 110 -0.64 -27.82 -4.58
N GLY A 111 -0.55 -28.74 -5.54
CA GLY A 111 0.49 -28.74 -6.57
C GLY A 111 1.81 -29.38 -6.15
N TYR A 112 1.85 -30.13 -5.06
CA TYR A 112 3.00 -30.93 -4.68
C TYR A 112 3.36 -31.95 -5.79
N PRO A 113 4.65 -32.23 -6.11
CA PRO A 113 5.85 -31.59 -5.52
C PRO A 113 6.33 -30.32 -6.26
N GLU A 114 5.65 -29.88 -7.30
CA GLU A 114 6.12 -28.79 -8.17
C GLU A 114 5.94 -27.40 -7.55
N PHE A 115 4.85 -27.17 -6.82
CA PHE A 115 4.46 -25.86 -6.28
C PHE A 115 4.30 -25.82 -4.76
N ALA A 116 4.56 -26.93 -4.07
CA ALA A 116 4.55 -27.04 -2.63
C ALA A 116 5.74 -27.86 -2.15
N TYR A 117 6.24 -27.60 -0.94
CA TYR A 117 7.32 -28.38 -0.33
C TYR A 117 6.83 -29.69 0.28
N ASP A 118 5.60 -29.71 0.77
CA ASP A 118 4.95 -30.86 1.38
C ASP A 118 3.66 -31.24 0.64
N ASP A 119 3.18 -32.46 0.77
CA ASP A 119 1.90 -32.92 0.23
C ASP A 119 0.69 -32.52 1.10
N GLY A 120 0.94 -31.75 2.14
CA GLY A 120 0.00 -31.15 3.08
C GLY A 120 0.42 -29.73 3.49
N PRO A 121 -0.11 -29.24 4.62
CA PRO A 121 0.32 -27.93 5.15
C PRO A 121 1.81 -27.92 5.48
N GLU A 122 2.51 -26.89 5.03
CA GLU A 122 3.97 -26.68 5.20
C GLU A 122 4.32 -26.29 6.64
N VAL A 123 4.02 -27.15 7.62
CA VAL A 123 4.27 -26.93 9.04
C VAL A 123 5.77 -26.90 9.32
N GLY A 124 6.23 -25.83 9.97
CA GLY A 124 7.65 -25.64 10.28
C GLY A 124 8.41 -24.78 9.26
N HIS A 125 7.81 -24.50 8.13
CA HIS A 125 8.32 -23.51 7.19
C HIS A 125 7.88 -22.08 7.56
N TYR A 126 8.50 -21.07 6.96
CA TYR A 126 8.24 -19.66 7.23
C TYR A 126 8.22 -18.87 5.95
N ASN A 127 7.29 -17.92 5.86
CA ASN A 127 7.30 -16.89 4.84
C ASN A 127 8.01 -15.64 5.37
N LEU A 128 8.82 -14.99 4.54
CA LEU A 128 9.25 -13.63 4.82
C LEU A 128 8.12 -12.66 4.47
N ALA A 129 7.37 -12.23 5.47
CA ALA A 129 6.33 -11.22 5.32
C ALA A 129 6.97 -9.83 5.25
N VAL A 130 6.65 -9.06 4.19
CA VAL A 130 7.20 -7.72 3.94
C VAL A 130 6.05 -6.72 3.85
N PHE A 131 6.08 -5.71 4.70
CA PHE A 131 5.10 -4.64 4.74
C PHE A 131 5.75 -3.31 4.39
N PHE A 132 5.35 -2.74 3.25
CA PHE A 132 5.75 -1.40 2.89
C PHE A 132 4.95 -0.36 3.68
N GLU A 133 5.65 0.62 4.22
CA GLU A 133 5.03 1.76 4.87
C GLU A 133 4.52 2.75 3.83
N SER A 134 3.39 3.40 4.14
CA SER A 134 2.73 4.29 3.20
C SER A 134 2.10 3.58 2.00
N CYS A 135 1.23 4.28 1.29
CA CYS A 135 0.55 3.74 0.12
C CYS A 135 0.17 4.88 -0.83
N ASN A 136 0.32 4.63 -2.13
CA ASN A 136 -0.13 5.56 -3.17
C ASN A 136 -1.60 5.33 -3.60
N PHE A 137 -2.31 4.43 -2.95
CA PHE A 137 -3.76 4.23 -3.09
C PHE A 137 -4.53 4.83 -1.92
N ASN A 138 -5.85 4.89 -2.07
CA ASN A 138 -6.77 5.29 -1.02
C ASN A 138 -8.02 4.42 -1.02
N CYS A 139 -7.85 3.10 -1.05
CA CYS A 139 -8.96 2.15 -1.00
C CYS A 139 -9.78 2.37 0.27
N LEU A 140 -11.08 2.63 0.13
CA LEU A 140 -11.98 2.89 1.27
C LEU A 140 -12.28 1.63 2.09
N TYR A 141 -12.06 0.45 1.50
CA TYR A 141 -12.19 -0.86 2.12
C TYR A 141 -10.87 -1.47 2.60
N CYS A 142 -9.80 -0.65 2.67
CA CYS A 142 -8.48 -1.16 3.02
C CYS A 142 -8.43 -1.66 4.46
N GLN A 143 -8.25 -2.97 4.67
CA GLN A 143 -8.06 -3.55 5.99
C GLN A 143 -6.70 -3.17 6.60
N ASN A 144 -5.71 -2.84 5.76
CA ASN A 144 -4.36 -2.41 6.17
C ASN A 144 -4.23 -0.88 6.25
N TRP A 145 -5.32 -0.18 6.56
CA TRP A 145 -5.36 1.28 6.63
C TRP A 145 -4.32 1.89 7.60
N SER A 146 -3.88 1.11 8.57
CA SER A 146 -2.89 1.51 9.58
C SER A 146 -1.53 1.87 8.98
N PHE A 147 -1.15 1.33 7.82
CA PHE A 147 0.06 1.72 7.11
C PHE A 147 0.08 3.20 6.68
N LYS A 148 -1.09 3.82 6.56
CA LYS A 148 -1.19 5.26 6.32
C LYS A 148 -0.70 6.12 7.50
N LYS A 149 -0.59 5.55 8.69
CA LYS A 149 -0.13 6.22 9.91
C LYS A 149 1.37 6.10 10.15
N ASN A 150 2.08 5.27 9.39
CA ASN A 150 3.51 4.97 9.57
C ASN A 150 3.89 4.52 11.01
N ASN A 151 3.01 3.78 11.71
CA ASN A 151 3.12 3.63 13.17
C ASN A 151 3.12 2.20 13.71
N LEU A 152 3.03 1.16 12.87
CA LEU A 152 2.81 -0.19 13.42
C LEU A 152 4.09 -0.90 13.86
N TYR A 153 5.18 -0.70 13.17
CA TYR A 153 6.51 -1.20 13.52
C TYR A 153 7.52 -0.12 13.14
N PRO A 154 8.67 -0.01 13.80
CA PRO A 154 9.67 0.97 13.39
C PRO A 154 10.16 0.62 11.97
N PRO A 155 9.64 1.28 10.93
CA PRO A 155 10.03 0.98 9.57
C PRO A 155 11.43 1.50 9.32
N ARG A 156 12.17 0.82 8.47
CA ARG A 156 13.49 1.25 8.04
C ARG A 156 13.62 1.23 6.53
N TRP A 157 14.47 2.09 6.03
CA TRP A 157 14.87 2.04 4.63
C TRP A 157 15.71 0.77 4.40
N CYS A 158 15.22 -0.09 3.51
CA CYS A 158 15.81 -1.37 3.20
C CYS A 158 16.02 -1.49 1.70
N SER A 159 17.20 -1.94 1.27
CA SER A 159 17.47 -2.28 -0.12
C SER A 159 17.02 -3.72 -0.43
N VAL A 160 16.98 -4.06 -1.72
CA VAL A 160 16.71 -5.43 -2.17
C VAL A 160 17.75 -6.39 -1.62
N ASP A 161 19.04 -6.00 -1.65
CA ASP A 161 20.14 -6.84 -1.14
C ASP A 161 20.06 -7.07 0.37
N GLU A 162 19.64 -6.04 1.12
CA GLU A 162 19.43 -6.16 2.57
C GLU A 162 18.25 -7.08 2.90
N LEU A 163 17.21 -7.09 2.06
CA LEU A 163 16.07 -7.96 2.23
C LEU A 163 16.39 -9.40 1.84
N SER A 164 17.12 -9.62 0.73
CA SER A 164 17.52 -10.93 0.24
C SER A 164 18.44 -11.67 1.22
N ARG A 165 19.26 -10.93 1.99
CA ARG A 165 20.11 -11.57 3.02
C ARG A 165 19.35 -12.12 4.23
N LYS A 166 18.05 -11.88 4.32
CA LYS A 166 17.21 -12.46 5.37
C LYS A 166 16.66 -13.84 5.01
N LEU A 167 16.66 -14.14 3.71
CA LEU A 167 16.24 -15.45 3.19
C LEU A 167 17.39 -16.46 3.25
#